data_c86be67fcfac888c240ce9858a575ebe
#
_entry.id   c86be67fcfac888c240ce9858a575ebe
#
_cell.length_a   1.000
_cell.length_b   1.000
_cell.length_c   1.000
_cell.angle_alpha   90.00
_cell.angle_beta   90.00
_cell.angle_gamma   90.00
#
_symmetry.space_group_name_H-M   'P 1'
#
loop_
_entity.id
_entity.type
_entity.pdbx_description
1 polymer ?
#
loop_
_entity_poly.entity_id
_entity_poly.type
_entity_poly.pdbx_seq_one_letter_code
_entity_poly.pdbx_strand_id
1 'polypeptide(L)'
;MLVTMKKKSERTLRNRLLQVGMVMAAAVILFASMGLPAQAGKKRRAQTAATPLTYGDAYIIKFDGNGATGGVMDDMVLPTGLAYPLETNRYTRTGYSFAGWADASGNVYNNNQIVQNLKNGRIESRKLAVFSAGFPINQALKFRSTQGSVVFDRNGHRYLAFTASINDPSYYAGDLSHYETAVLLYDLTTGQLVADVHNLNFDHGNSMCYNPDNGHIYIAEGGSLPGYPSGIMELTWDLKAIDSHGFPDLGRAFSITYANGQYFVIGKGPRDGDATTLFRLNSDMQMEDHFNVSKWYPAGYSPQGIAADDHFVYCIAANFSHHQWKKSQKVVVFTRNGLYAGTWSLDITKEAEDMSILGNDVYITTNDKTATTLYQSVLPSVKLYAQWVPAR
;
A
#
# COMPACT_ATOMS: atom_id res chain seq x y z
N MET A 1 14.11 11.31 -36.71
CA MET A 1 12.78 11.90 -36.41
C MET A 1 12.18 11.35 -35.10
N LEU A 2 12.23 10.06 -34.82
CA LEU A 2 11.70 9.43 -33.58
C LEU A 2 12.41 9.90 -32.29
N VAL A 3 13.73 10.08 -32.30
CA VAL A 3 14.53 10.48 -31.11
C VAL A 3 14.16 11.90 -30.64
N THR A 4 13.82 12.79 -31.58
CA THR A 4 13.47 14.19 -31.28
C THR A 4 12.05 14.29 -30.67
N MET A 5 11.16 13.40 -31.04
CA MET A 5 9.81 13.34 -30.46
C MET A 5 9.82 12.82 -29.03
N LYS A 6 10.65 11.81 -28.71
CA LYS A 6 10.75 11.25 -27.37
C LYS A 6 11.28 12.30 -26.36
N LYS A 7 12.33 13.05 -26.74
CA LYS A 7 12.87 14.15 -25.90
C LYS A 7 11.86 15.28 -25.66
N LYS A 8 10.98 15.56 -26.64
CA LYS A 8 9.98 16.61 -26.50
C LYS A 8 8.85 16.19 -25.54
N SER A 9 8.46 14.91 -25.53
CA SER A 9 7.47 14.32 -24.62
C SER A 9 7.97 14.34 -23.17
N GLU A 10 9.21 13.92 -22.94
CA GLU A 10 9.81 13.92 -21.58
C GLU A 10 9.98 15.32 -21.00
N ARG A 11 10.33 16.31 -21.84
CA ARG A 11 10.44 17.72 -21.41
C ARG A 11 9.08 18.32 -21.05
N THR A 12 8.01 17.93 -21.73
CA THR A 12 6.63 18.38 -21.45
C THR A 12 6.11 17.76 -20.16
N LEU A 13 6.40 16.48 -19.90
CA LEU A 13 6.02 15.78 -18.69
C LEU A 13 6.74 16.37 -17.45
N ARG A 14 8.07 16.61 -17.58
CA ARG A 14 8.86 17.22 -16.51
C ARG A 14 8.42 18.64 -16.16
N ASN A 15 8.01 19.43 -17.14
CA ASN A 15 7.50 20.80 -16.90
C ASN A 15 6.09 20.76 -16.27
N ARG A 16 5.24 19.77 -16.57
CA ARG A 16 3.94 19.60 -15.91
C ARG A 16 4.08 19.14 -14.46
N LEU A 17 5.02 18.25 -14.16
CA LEU A 17 5.34 17.83 -12.78
C LEU A 17 5.90 18.97 -11.93
N LEU A 18 6.72 19.84 -12.52
CA LEU A 18 7.19 21.07 -11.85
C LEU A 18 6.07 22.09 -11.61
N GLN A 19 5.08 22.18 -12.50
CA GLN A 19 3.93 23.06 -12.31
C GLN A 19 2.99 22.55 -11.20
N VAL A 20 2.77 21.25 -11.08
CA VAL A 20 1.97 20.68 -10.00
C VAL A 20 2.67 20.87 -8.65
N GLY A 21 3.99 20.65 -8.59
CA GLY A 21 4.78 20.91 -7.39
C GLY A 21 4.80 22.40 -6.98
N MET A 22 4.84 23.31 -7.94
CA MET A 22 4.79 24.77 -7.68
C MET A 22 3.40 25.27 -7.29
N VAL A 23 2.32 24.68 -7.82
CA VAL A 23 0.95 25.03 -7.42
C VAL A 23 0.70 24.61 -5.97
N MET A 24 1.23 23.47 -5.54
CA MET A 24 1.14 23.03 -4.14
C MET A 24 1.95 23.93 -3.20
N ALA A 25 3.11 24.44 -3.63
CA ALA A 25 3.92 25.39 -2.86
C ALA A 25 3.31 26.80 -2.87
N ALA A 26 2.71 27.25 -3.98
CA ALA A 26 2.08 28.57 -4.11
C ALA A 26 0.78 28.70 -3.32
N ALA A 27 -0.01 27.63 -3.21
CA ALA A 27 -1.22 27.63 -2.38
C ALA A 27 -0.93 27.84 -0.89
N VAL A 28 0.22 27.35 -0.40
CA VAL A 28 0.67 27.57 0.99
C VAL A 28 1.17 29.02 1.22
N ILE A 29 1.69 29.68 0.19
CA ILE A 29 2.27 31.03 0.32
C ILE A 29 1.21 32.14 0.15
N LEU A 30 0.15 31.91 -0.64
CA LEU A 30 -0.86 32.98 -0.89
C LEU A 30 -1.81 33.25 0.30
N PHE A 31 -1.96 32.30 1.24
CA PHE A 31 -2.76 32.53 2.45
C PHE A 31 -2.02 33.32 3.55
N ALA A 32 -0.72 33.55 3.42
CA ALA A 32 0.07 34.33 4.40
C ALA A 32 0.08 35.85 4.14
N SER A 33 -0.49 36.35 3.02
CA SER A 33 -0.34 37.75 2.61
C SER A 33 -1.62 38.59 2.52
N MET A 34 -2.78 38.08 2.95
CA MET A 34 -3.97 38.92 3.07
C MET A 34 -4.04 39.57 4.48
N GLY A 35 -3.38 40.70 4.64
CA GLY A 35 -3.46 41.51 5.84
C GLY A 35 -4.84 42.13 5.99
N LEU A 36 -5.47 41.92 7.14
CA LEU A 36 -6.65 42.68 7.59
C LEU A 36 -6.20 44.02 8.20
N PRO A 37 -7.01 45.08 8.08
CA PRO A 37 -6.65 46.40 8.57
C PRO A 37 -6.54 46.45 10.10
N ALA A 38 -5.56 47.20 10.57
CA ALA A 38 -5.29 47.41 11.98
C ALA A 38 -6.41 48.19 12.68
N GLN A 39 -7.02 47.57 13.70
CA GLN A 39 -7.70 48.31 14.75
C GLN A 39 -6.89 48.23 16.05
N ALA A 40 -6.70 49.37 16.66
CA ALA A 40 -5.90 49.55 17.86
C ALA A 40 -6.58 49.03 19.13
N GLY A 41 -5.80 48.38 19.97
CA GLY A 41 -6.00 48.33 21.41
C GLY A 41 -6.89 47.24 21.98
N LYS A 42 -6.32 46.03 22.18
CA LYS A 42 -6.59 45.15 23.33
C LYS A 42 -5.45 44.14 23.50
N LYS A 43 -5.07 43.87 24.74
CA LYS A 43 -3.94 43.03 25.17
C LYS A 43 -3.79 41.78 24.34
N ARG A 44 -2.62 41.57 23.71
CA ARG A 44 -2.23 40.36 23.01
C ARG A 44 -2.27 39.17 23.97
N ARG A 45 -3.27 38.34 23.84
CA ARG A 45 -3.19 36.95 24.27
C ARG A 45 -2.11 36.27 23.38
N ALA A 46 -1.15 35.61 23.97
CA ALA A 46 -0.14 34.87 23.24
C ALA A 46 -0.84 33.96 22.22
N GLN A 47 -0.56 34.21 20.94
CA GLN A 47 -1.01 33.36 19.85
C GLN A 47 -0.21 32.09 20.02
N THR A 48 -0.85 31.04 20.50
CA THR A 48 -0.26 29.68 20.50
C THR A 48 0.20 29.40 19.07
N ALA A 49 1.49 29.10 18.90
CA ALA A 49 2.06 28.71 17.65
C ALA A 49 1.16 27.63 17.04
N ALA A 50 0.75 27.81 15.78
CA ALA A 50 -0.01 26.81 15.06
C ALA A 50 0.77 25.51 15.15
N THR A 51 0.16 24.48 15.71
CA THR A 51 0.71 23.12 15.72
C THR A 51 1.07 22.80 14.27
N PRO A 52 2.31 22.33 13.97
CA PRO A 52 2.64 21.91 12.63
C PRO A 52 1.57 20.94 12.17
N LEU A 53 1.01 21.15 10.97
CA LEU A 53 0.09 20.21 10.34
C LEU A 53 0.85 18.88 10.23
N THR A 54 0.68 18.00 11.19
CA THR A 54 1.00 16.61 11.01
C THR A 54 0.07 16.16 9.90
N TYR A 55 0.64 15.79 8.74
CA TYR A 55 -0.11 15.18 7.66
C TYR A 55 -0.72 13.90 8.22
N GLY A 56 -1.87 14.06 8.86
CA GLY A 56 -2.68 12.99 9.38
C GLY A 56 -3.49 12.36 8.27
N ASP A 57 -4.28 11.41 8.62
CA ASP A 57 -5.14 10.61 7.77
C ASP A 57 -5.58 11.30 6.47
N ALA A 58 -5.48 10.62 5.36
CA ALA A 58 -5.90 11.09 4.05
C ALA A 58 -7.00 10.18 3.50
N TYR A 59 -7.72 10.63 2.49
CA TYR A 59 -8.67 9.80 1.75
C TYR A 59 -8.53 10.04 0.26
N ILE A 60 -8.96 9.06 -0.55
CA ILE A 60 -8.87 9.09 -2.00
C ILE A 60 -10.23 9.49 -2.56
N ILE A 61 -10.25 10.41 -3.54
CA ILE A 61 -11.38 10.63 -4.43
C ILE A 61 -11.05 9.96 -5.76
N LYS A 62 -11.84 8.96 -6.12
CA LYS A 62 -11.78 8.25 -7.39
C LYS A 62 -12.82 8.84 -8.35
N PHE A 63 -12.41 9.22 -9.55
CA PHE A 63 -13.32 9.74 -10.55
C PHE A 63 -13.72 8.64 -11.54
N ASP A 64 -15.03 8.51 -11.79
CA ASP A 64 -15.60 7.59 -12.76
C ASP A 64 -16.31 8.37 -13.86
N GLY A 65 -15.90 8.15 -15.09
CA GLY A 65 -16.49 8.82 -16.24
C GLY A 65 -17.94 8.45 -16.52
N ASN A 66 -18.48 7.39 -15.89
CA ASN A 66 -19.88 6.97 -15.93
C ASN A 66 -20.47 6.98 -17.36
N GLY A 67 -19.87 6.19 -18.24
CA GLY A 67 -20.22 6.12 -19.65
C GLY A 67 -19.60 7.20 -20.53
N ALA A 68 -18.51 7.83 -20.09
CA ALA A 68 -17.68 8.70 -20.92
C ALA A 68 -17.19 7.98 -22.17
N THR A 69 -17.09 8.72 -23.29
CA THR A 69 -16.56 8.23 -24.56
C THR A 69 -15.10 8.63 -24.78
N GLY A 70 -14.54 9.45 -23.89
CA GLY A 70 -13.15 9.89 -23.93
C GLY A 70 -12.76 10.68 -22.68
N GLY A 71 -11.47 11.01 -22.60
CA GLY A 71 -10.86 11.67 -21.45
C GLY A 71 -10.48 10.69 -20.33
N VAL A 72 -9.59 11.14 -19.46
CA VAL A 72 -9.15 10.42 -18.26
C VAL A 72 -8.96 11.41 -17.13
N MET A 73 -9.13 10.96 -15.91
CA MET A 73 -8.82 11.73 -14.68
C MET A 73 -8.03 10.87 -13.73
N ASP A 74 -7.08 11.50 -13.06
CA ASP A 74 -6.32 10.88 -11.98
C ASP A 74 -7.12 10.95 -10.68
N ASP A 75 -6.86 10.01 -9.77
CA ASP A 75 -7.41 10.05 -8.43
C ASP A 75 -6.81 11.22 -7.64
N MET A 76 -7.60 11.84 -6.74
CA MET A 76 -7.10 12.84 -5.81
C MET A 76 -6.87 12.22 -4.44
N VAL A 77 -5.76 12.58 -3.79
CA VAL A 77 -5.53 12.26 -2.36
C VAL A 77 -5.70 13.54 -1.57
N LEU A 78 -6.64 13.56 -0.65
CA LEU A 78 -6.96 14.72 0.17
C LEU A 78 -6.70 14.44 1.65
N PRO A 79 -5.94 15.32 2.35
CA PRO A 79 -5.81 15.25 3.80
C PRO A 79 -7.16 15.45 4.49
N THR A 80 -7.45 14.61 5.48
CA THR A 80 -8.63 14.77 6.33
C THR A 80 -8.56 16.10 7.10
N GLY A 81 -9.65 16.82 7.17
CA GLY A 81 -9.74 18.09 7.88
C GLY A 81 -9.41 19.33 7.04
N LEU A 82 -8.85 19.16 5.85
CA LEU A 82 -8.58 20.28 4.95
C LEU A 82 -9.64 20.39 3.85
N ALA A 83 -9.90 21.60 3.39
CA ALA A 83 -10.83 21.90 2.33
C ALA A 83 -10.08 22.07 1.00
N TYR A 84 -10.53 21.38 -0.05
CA TYR A 84 -9.89 21.39 -1.37
C TYR A 84 -10.92 21.51 -2.49
N PRO A 85 -10.58 22.18 -3.60
CA PRO A 85 -11.41 22.16 -4.80
C PRO A 85 -11.33 20.79 -5.49
N LEU A 86 -12.46 20.26 -5.89
CA LEU A 86 -12.51 19.13 -6.82
C LEU A 86 -11.87 19.51 -8.15
N GLU A 87 -11.20 18.56 -8.80
CA GLU A 87 -10.70 18.79 -10.15
C GLU A 87 -11.82 19.04 -11.15
N THR A 88 -11.50 19.85 -12.17
CA THR A 88 -12.39 20.06 -13.31
C THR A 88 -12.51 18.78 -14.12
N ASN A 89 -13.73 18.41 -14.48
CA ASN A 89 -13.97 17.25 -15.32
C ASN A 89 -13.19 17.30 -16.63
N ARG A 90 -12.49 16.21 -16.93
CA ARG A 90 -11.76 15.99 -18.20
C ARG A 90 -12.37 14.87 -19.06
N TYR A 91 -13.39 14.19 -18.55
CA TYR A 91 -14.15 13.23 -19.36
C TYR A 91 -15.01 13.92 -20.38
N THR A 92 -15.25 13.25 -21.48
CA THR A 92 -16.19 13.65 -22.53
C THR A 92 -17.17 12.52 -22.82
N ARG A 93 -18.41 12.87 -23.19
CA ARG A 93 -19.42 11.91 -23.64
C ARG A 93 -20.14 12.45 -24.85
N THR A 94 -20.04 11.74 -25.98
CA THR A 94 -20.65 12.15 -27.25
C THR A 94 -22.16 12.35 -27.09
N GLY A 95 -22.66 13.54 -27.51
CA GLY A 95 -24.07 13.90 -27.40
C GLY A 95 -24.54 14.31 -26.00
N TYR A 96 -23.60 14.50 -25.04
CA TYR A 96 -23.94 14.91 -23.67
C TYR A 96 -23.03 16.04 -23.18
N SER A 97 -23.56 16.82 -22.25
CA SER A 97 -22.82 17.81 -21.49
C SER A 97 -22.64 17.31 -20.04
N PHE A 98 -21.49 17.63 -19.44
CA PHE A 98 -21.24 17.31 -18.04
C PHE A 98 -22.12 18.19 -17.13
N ALA A 99 -22.81 17.56 -16.18
CA ALA A 99 -23.74 18.20 -15.25
C ALA A 99 -23.25 18.28 -13.79
N GLY A 100 -22.16 17.56 -13.47
CA GLY A 100 -21.62 17.52 -12.12
C GLY A 100 -21.11 16.12 -11.76
N TRP A 101 -20.69 15.96 -10.53
CA TRP A 101 -20.27 14.71 -9.92
C TRP A 101 -21.34 14.23 -8.94
N ALA A 102 -21.57 12.93 -8.82
CA ALA A 102 -22.40 12.40 -7.75
C ALA A 102 -21.68 11.27 -7.01
N ASP A 103 -21.79 11.22 -5.70
CA ASP A 103 -21.35 10.06 -4.90
C ASP A 103 -22.41 8.95 -4.90
N ALA A 104 -22.07 7.81 -4.29
CA ALA A 104 -22.98 6.65 -4.18
C ALA A 104 -24.23 6.96 -3.32
N SER A 105 -24.22 8.00 -2.51
CA SER A 105 -25.33 8.45 -1.69
C SER A 105 -26.26 9.45 -2.43
N GLY A 106 -25.87 9.85 -3.65
CA GLY A 106 -26.62 10.80 -4.47
C GLY A 106 -26.32 12.26 -4.17
N ASN A 107 -25.30 12.59 -3.35
CA ASN A 107 -24.87 13.96 -3.18
C ASN A 107 -24.18 14.44 -4.47
N VAL A 108 -24.51 15.67 -4.89
CA VAL A 108 -24.00 16.25 -6.14
C VAL A 108 -22.96 17.32 -5.86
N TYR A 109 -21.90 17.32 -6.65
CA TYR A 109 -20.76 18.25 -6.56
C TYR A 109 -20.47 18.86 -7.93
N ASN A 110 -20.13 20.14 -7.94
CA ASN A 110 -19.73 20.85 -9.17
C ASN A 110 -18.20 20.76 -9.40
N ASN A 111 -17.78 21.06 -10.62
CA ASN A 111 -16.36 21.31 -10.91
C ASN A 111 -15.82 22.40 -9.98
N ASN A 112 -14.61 22.21 -9.47
CA ASN A 112 -13.94 23.12 -8.56
C ASN A 112 -14.69 23.40 -7.24
N GLN A 113 -15.74 22.64 -6.94
CA GLN A 113 -16.43 22.77 -5.64
C GLN A 113 -15.45 22.44 -4.50
N ILE A 114 -15.42 23.30 -3.50
CA ILE A 114 -14.64 23.04 -2.28
C ILE A 114 -15.30 21.89 -1.51
N VAL A 115 -14.53 20.86 -1.24
CA VAL A 115 -14.96 19.69 -0.48
C VAL A 115 -14.05 19.50 0.74
N GLN A 116 -14.60 18.95 1.81
CA GLN A 116 -13.88 18.67 3.05
C GLN A 116 -14.48 17.42 3.70
N ASN A 117 -13.60 16.51 4.15
CA ASN A 117 -14.01 15.32 4.91
C ASN A 117 -15.10 14.47 4.25
N LEU A 118 -15.04 14.28 2.93
CA LEU A 118 -15.99 13.39 2.23
C LEU A 118 -15.89 11.95 2.74
N LYS A 119 -14.73 11.56 3.28
CA LYS A 119 -14.48 10.27 3.90
C LYS A 119 -13.51 10.42 5.07
N ASN A 120 -13.65 9.56 6.07
CA ASN A 120 -12.65 9.41 7.11
C ASN A 120 -11.39 8.73 6.55
N GLY A 121 -10.21 9.26 6.84
CA GLY A 121 -8.90 8.74 6.42
C GLY A 121 -8.43 7.51 7.21
N ARG A 122 -9.32 6.80 7.89
CA ARG A 122 -9.03 5.58 8.63
C ARG A 122 -9.40 4.35 7.80
N ILE A 123 -8.52 3.34 7.78
CA ILE A 123 -8.85 2.02 7.25
C ILE A 123 -9.68 1.28 8.30
N GLU A 124 -10.93 0.98 7.94
CA GLU A 124 -11.84 0.22 8.76
C GLU A 124 -11.75 -1.26 8.39
N SER A 125 -11.55 -2.12 9.38
CA SER A 125 -11.27 -3.54 9.17
C SER A 125 -12.29 -4.40 9.91
N ARG A 126 -12.76 -5.46 9.26
CA ARG A 126 -13.55 -6.52 9.88
C ARG A 126 -12.80 -7.84 9.85
N LYS A 127 -12.83 -8.57 10.95
CA LYS A 127 -12.25 -9.90 10.99
C LYS A 127 -13.05 -10.84 10.07
N LEU A 128 -12.37 -11.48 9.12
CA LEU A 128 -12.96 -12.40 8.16
C LEU A 128 -12.78 -13.85 8.59
N ALA A 129 -11.56 -14.26 8.93
CA ALA A 129 -11.22 -15.62 9.29
C ALA A 129 -10.08 -15.69 10.31
N VAL A 130 -9.98 -16.80 11.01
CA VAL A 130 -8.86 -17.13 11.90
C VAL A 130 -8.34 -18.51 11.53
N PHE A 131 -7.07 -18.58 11.23
CA PHE A 131 -6.34 -19.81 10.97
C PHE A 131 -5.51 -20.12 12.22
N SER A 132 -6.00 -21.02 13.05
CA SER A 132 -5.33 -21.37 14.31
C SER A 132 -4.21 -22.38 14.07
N ALA A 133 -3.28 -22.45 15.02
CA ALA A 133 -2.06 -23.25 14.96
C ALA A 133 -2.24 -24.78 14.93
N GLY A 134 -3.43 -25.29 14.72
CA GLY A 134 -3.71 -26.71 14.45
C GLY A 134 -3.44 -27.11 13.00
N PHE A 135 -2.46 -26.47 12.36
CA PHE A 135 -2.02 -26.83 11.03
C PHE A 135 -1.59 -28.32 11.00
N PRO A 136 -1.78 -29.03 9.87
CA PRO A 136 -1.30 -30.38 9.69
C PRO A 136 0.24 -30.47 9.59
N ILE A 137 0.91 -29.53 10.28
CA ILE A 137 2.34 -29.49 10.48
C ILE A 137 2.64 -30.50 11.59
N ASN A 138 3.69 -31.26 11.41
CA ASN A 138 4.21 -32.21 12.40
C ASN A 138 4.01 -31.66 13.82
N GLN A 139 3.28 -32.41 14.66
CA GLN A 139 2.89 -31.98 16.02
C GLN A 139 4.08 -31.61 16.93
N ALA A 140 5.30 -32.01 16.53
CA ALA A 140 6.53 -31.64 17.22
C ALA A 140 6.96 -30.17 16.96
N LEU A 141 6.48 -29.55 15.88
CA LEU A 141 6.86 -28.20 15.50
C LEU A 141 5.84 -27.19 16.05
N LYS A 142 6.31 -26.15 16.71
CA LYS A 142 5.45 -25.06 17.17
C LYS A 142 5.45 -23.92 16.16
N PHE A 143 4.27 -23.52 15.74
CA PHE A 143 4.04 -22.29 15.03
C PHE A 143 4.58 -21.09 15.83
N ARG A 144 5.39 -20.26 15.20
CA ARG A 144 6.02 -19.11 15.82
C ARG A 144 5.36 -17.81 15.38
N SER A 145 5.21 -17.62 14.09
CA SER A 145 4.66 -16.40 13.53
C SER A 145 4.19 -16.61 12.09
N THR A 146 3.20 -15.83 11.69
CA THR A 146 2.87 -15.58 10.28
C THR A 146 3.55 -14.28 9.88
N GLN A 147 3.99 -14.21 8.65
CA GLN A 147 4.58 -13.00 8.08
C GLN A 147 3.87 -12.65 6.76
N GLY A 148 4.49 -12.97 5.62
CA GLY A 148 3.95 -12.66 4.30
C GLY A 148 2.62 -13.34 4.01
N SER A 149 1.75 -12.65 3.27
CA SER A 149 0.48 -13.19 2.82
C SER A 149 -0.04 -12.52 1.56
N VAL A 150 -0.85 -13.26 0.80
CA VAL A 150 -1.58 -12.69 -0.33
C VAL A 150 -2.95 -13.33 -0.48
N VAL A 151 -3.96 -12.51 -0.74
CA VAL A 151 -5.28 -12.97 -1.21
C VAL A 151 -5.39 -12.72 -2.70
N PHE A 152 -5.81 -13.74 -3.45
CA PHE A 152 -5.96 -13.65 -4.90
C PHE A 152 -7.12 -14.52 -5.40
N ASP A 153 -7.67 -14.14 -6.56
CA ASP A 153 -8.69 -14.92 -7.25
C ASP A 153 -8.08 -15.70 -8.40
N ARG A 154 -8.48 -16.98 -8.55
CA ARG A 154 -8.10 -17.84 -9.66
C ARG A 154 -9.18 -18.88 -9.95
N ASN A 155 -9.56 -19.02 -11.22
CA ASN A 155 -10.56 -20.01 -11.67
C ASN A 155 -11.89 -19.96 -10.89
N GLY A 156 -12.33 -18.78 -10.49
CA GLY A 156 -13.58 -18.59 -9.75
C GLY A 156 -13.51 -18.88 -8.25
N HIS A 157 -12.33 -19.21 -7.73
CA HIS A 157 -12.07 -19.39 -6.30
C HIS A 157 -11.21 -18.26 -5.77
N ARG A 158 -11.38 -17.93 -4.49
CA ARG A 158 -10.55 -17.01 -3.74
C ARG A 158 -9.60 -17.76 -2.83
N TYR A 159 -8.32 -17.46 -2.93
CA TYR A 159 -7.27 -18.10 -2.17
C TYR A 159 -6.59 -17.13 -1.21
N LEU A 160 -6.10 -17.68 -0.09
CA LEU A 160 -5.14 -17.03 0.79
C LEU A 160 -3.89 -17.91 0.86
N ALA A 161 -2.76 -17.37 0.43
CA ALA A 161 -1.46 -17.94 0.75
C ALA A 161 -0.81 -17.14 1.88
N PHE A 162 -0.09 -17.79 2.80
CA PHE A 162 0.69 -17.09 3.81
C PHE A 162 1.90 -17.92 4.26
N THR A 163 2.96 -17.23 4.68
CA THR A 163 4.15 -17.84 5.26
C THR A 163 3.91 -18.12 6.74
N ALA A 164 4.43 -19.23 7.21
CA ALA A 164 4.42 -19.62 8.61
C ALA A 164 5.83 -20.02 9.03
N SER A 165 6.39 -19.29 9.98
CA SER A 165 7.64 -19.67 10.62
C SER A 165 7.40 -20.70 11.70
N ILE A 166 8.13 -21.79 11.63
CA ILE A 166 8.02 -22.91 12.54
C ILE A 166 9.35 -23.07 13.25
N ASN A 167 9.31 -23.25 14.56
CA ASN A 167 10.49 -23.51 15.34
C ASN A 167 10.24 -24.73 16.26
N ASP A 168 11.19 -25.66 16.28
CA ASP A 168 11.13 -26.77 17.22
C ASP A 168 11.39 -26.22 18.64
N PRO A 169 10.43 -26.38 19.57
CA PRO A 169 10.56 -25.86 20.92
C PRO A 169 11.64 -26.55 21.76
N SER A 170 12.18 -27.69 21.32
CA SER A 170 13.29 -28.38 21.96
C SER A 170 14.63 -27.68 21.73
N TYR A 171 14.70 -26.72 20.81
CA TYR A 171 15.90 -25.97 20.48
C TYR A 171 15.83 -24.52 21.00
N TYR A 172 16.97 -24.01 21.43
CA TYR A 172 17.09 -22.66 21.96
C TYR A 172 16.75 -21.57 20.95
N ALA A 173 16.15 -20.52 21.45
CA ALA A 173 16.03 -19.27 20.69
C ALA A 173 17.45 -18.82 20.27
N GLY A 174 17.80 -19.01 18.99
CA GLY A 174 19.12 -18.72 18.45
C GLY A 174 19.77 -19.87 17.69
N ASP A 175 19.31 -21.10 17.87
CA ASP A 175 19.73 -22.21 17.02
C ASP A 175 18.87 -22.24 15.74
N LEU A 176 19.42 -21.68 14.68
CA LEU A 176 18.75 -21.57 13.39
C LEU A 176 18.71 -22.89 12.58
N SER A 177 19.42 -23.93 13.03
CA SER A 177 19.45 -25.23 12.36
C SER A 177 18.09 -25.95 12.35
N HIS A 178 17.16 -25.49 13.19
CA HIS A 178 15.80 -26.04 13.32
C HIS A 178 14.71 -25.01 13.01
N TYR A 179 15.09 -23.96 12.30
CA TYR A 179 14.15 -22.97 11.79
C TYR A 179 13.63 -23.42 10.43
N GLU A 180 12.33 -23.48 10.30
CA GLU A 180 11.66 -23.85 9.07
C GLU A 180 10.66 -22.77 8.69
N THR A 181 10.62 -22.40 7.42
CA THR A 181 9.55 -21.61 6.86
C THR A 181 8.71 -22.47 5.93
N ALA A 182 7.42 -22.43 6.15
CA ALA A 182 6.42 -23.09 5.31
C ALA A 182 5.55 -22.02 4.65
N VAL A 183 4.93 -22.40 3.52
CA VAL A 183 3.83 -21.66 2.91
C VAL A 183 2.59 -22.53 2.89
N LEU A 184 1.46 -21.96 3.31
CA LEU A 184 0.17 -22.63 3.31
C LEU A 184 -0.78 -21.89 2.36
N LEU A 185 -1.55 -22.66 1.58
CA LEU A 185 -2.54 -22.15 0.64
C LEU A 185 -3.94 -22.64 1.03
N TYR A 186 -4.81 -21.74 1.36
CA TYR A 186 -6.22 -22.00 1.67
C TYR A 186 -7.13 -21.49 0.55
N ASP A 187 -8.12 -22.30 0.21
CA ASP A 187 -9.26 -21.84 -0.57
C ASP A 187 -10.28 -21.18 0.40
N LEU A 188 -10.43 -19.86 0.33
CA LEU A 188 -11.36 -19.12 1.17
C LEU A 188 -12.82 -19.37 0.81
N THR A 189 -13.10 -19.88 -0.39
CA THR A 189 -14.45 -20.21 -0.85
C THR A 189 -14.96 -21.49 -0.15
N THR A 190 -14.08 -22.45 0.05
CA THR A 190 -14.41 -23.74 0.68
C THR A 190 -13.91 -23.85 2.13
N GLY A 191 -12.97 -22.99 2.53
CA GLY A 191 -12.31 -23.02 3.84
C GLY A 191 -11.26 -24.12 3.98
N GLN A 192 -10.87 -24.78 2.89
CA GLN A 192 -9.97 -25.94 2.92
C GLN A 192 -8.52 -25.55 2.65
N LEU A 193 -7.57 -26.25 3.29
CA LEU A 193 -6.17 -26.25 2.92
C LEU A 193 -6.02 -26.97 1.58
N VAL A 194 -5.47 -26.28 0.58
CA VAL A 194 -5.31 -26.79 -0.79
C VAL A 194 -3.93 -27.33 -1.02
N ALA A 195 -2.92 -26.62 -0.51
CA ALA A 195 -1.51 -27.00 -0.63
C ALA A 195 -0.72 -26.46 0.56
N ASP A 196 0.38 -27.12 0.85
CA ASP A 196 1.40 -26.64 1.77
C ASP A 196 2.78 -27.07 1.24
N VAL A 197 3.78 -26.24 1.51
CA VAL A 197 5.18 -26.52 1.22
C VAL A 197 6.03 -26.17 2.42
N HIS A 198 7.00 -27.02 2.73
CA HIS A 198 7.85 -26.95 3.90
C HIS A 198 9.32 -26.85 3.54
N ASN A 199 10.16 -26.56 4.52
CA ASN A 199 11.61 -26.55 4.40
C ASN A 199 12.10 -25.58 3.31
N LEU A 200 11.44 -24.45 3.17
CA LEU A 200 11.90 -23.40 2.27
C LEU A 200 13.12 -22.71 2.86
N ASN A 201 14.17 -22.59 2.05
CA ASN A 201 15.46 -22.05 2.46
C ASN A 201 15.46 -20.51 2.41
N PHE A 202 14.56 -19.87 3.16
CA PHE A 202 14.57 -18.42 3.38
C PHE A 202 14.20 -18.10 4.83
N ASP A 203 14.43 -16.88 5.26
CA ASP A 203 14.18 -16.42 6.62
C ASP A 203 12.69 -16.48 6.98
N HIS A 204 12.03 -15.35 7.12
CA HIS A 204 10.63 -15.30 7.58
C HIS A 204 9.61 -15.38 6.44
N GLY A 205 10.03 -15.02 5.19
CA GLY A 205 9.09 -14.76 4.11
C GLY A 205 8.19 -13.59 4.45
N ASN A 206 8.78 -12.41 4.60
CA ASN A 206 8.16 -11.25 5.25
C ASN A 206 6.93 -10.70 4.53
N SER A 207 6.85 -10.88 3.21
CA SER A 207 5.73 -10.39 2.40
C SER A 207 5.56 -11.22 1.15
N MET A 208 4.37 -11.20 0.58
CA MET A 208 4.01 -12.07 -0.53
C MET A 208 3.08 -11.34 -1.50
N CYS A 209 3.26 -11.56 -2.80
CA CYS A 209 2.30 -11.13 -3.80
C CYS A 209 1.98 -12.23 -4.81
N TYR A 210 0.85 -12.06 -5.49
CA TYR A 210 0.44 -12.87 -6.63
C TYR A 210 0.50 -12.01 -7.90
N ASN A 211 1.14 -12.53 -8.94
CA ASN A 211 1.13 -11.91 -10.26
C ASN A 211 0.07 -12.61 -11.14
N PRO A 212 -1.03 -11.96 -11.45
CA PRO A 212 -2.09 -12.55 -12.26
C PRO A 212 -1.69 -12.78 -13.72
N ASP A 213 -0.67 -12.07 -14.22
CA ASP A 213 -0.27 -12.16 -15.63
C ASP A 213 0.45 -13.47 -15.95
N ASN A 214 1.18 -14.03 -14.98
CA ASN A 214 1.85 -15.33 -15.12
C ASN A 214 1.30 -16.40 -14.18
N GLY A 215 0.50 -16.04 -13.17
CA GLY A 215 -0.08 -16.94 -12.21
C GLY A 215 0.89 -17.43 -11.14
N HIS A 216 1.93 -16.67 -10.82
CA HIS A 216 2.93 -17.04 -9.83
C HIS A 216 2.80 -16.23 -8.54
N ILE A 217 3.30 -16.82 -7.45
CA ILE A 217 3.44 -16.19 -6.15
C ILE A 217 4.91 -15.82 -5.95
N TYR A 218 5.14 -14.60 -5.46
CA TYR A 218 6.47 -14.08 -5.15
C TYR A 218 6.54 -13.75 -3.67
N ILE A 219 7.65 -14.16 -3.03
CA ILE A 219 7.87 -14.02 -1.59
C ILE A 219 9.14 -13.23 -1.36
N ALA A 220 9.05 -12.09 -0.67
CA ALA A 220 10.21 -11.37 -0.18
C ALA A 220 10.82 -12.16 0.99
N GLU A 221 12.05 -12.65 0.81
CA GLU A 221 12.71 -13.61 1.70
C GLU A 221 13.12 -13.00 3.05
N GLY A 222 13.28 -11.68 3.11
CA GLY A 222 13.62 -10.92 4.31
C GLY A 222 15.13 -10.85 4.59
N GLY A 223 15.81 -11.97 4.75
CA GLY A 223 17.26 -12.04 4.92
C GLY A 223 17.80 -11.37 6.20
N SER A 224 17.03 -11.38 7.29
CA SER A 224 17.47 -10.84 8.59
C SER A 224 18.31 -11.84 9.38
N LEU A 225 18.17 -13.12 9.10
CA LEU A 225 18.92 -14.19 9.75
C LEU A 225 20.23 -14.46 9.01
N PRO A 226 21.36 -14.63 9.70
CA PRO A 226 22.63 -14.96 9.08
C PRO A 226 22.57 -16.27 8.29
N GLY A 227 23.06 -16.24 7.05
CA GLY A 227 23.14 -17.43 6.19
C GLY A 227 21.88 -17.72 5.36
N TYR A 228 20.82 -16.93 5.52
CA TYR A 228 19.63 -17.01 4.69
C TYR A 228 19.68 -16.00 3.54
N PRO A 229 19.14 -16.36 2.36
CA PRO A 229 19.05 -15.42 1.23
C PRO A 229 18.13 -14.26 1.57
N SER A 230 18.29 -13.16 0.84
CA SER A 230 17.54 -11.93 1.02
C SER A 230 16.84 -11.47 -0.26
N GLY A 231 16.64 -12.39 -1.19
CA GLY A 231 16.03 -12.17 -2.48
C GLY A 231 14.52 -12.25 -2.50
N ILE A 232 14.02 -12.68 -3.63
CA ILE A 232 12.61 -12.92 -3.88
C ILE A 232 12.46 -14.34 -4.43
N MET A 233 11.75 -15.20 -3.70
CA MET A 233 11.43 -16.56 -4.16
C MET A 233 10.21 -16.53 -5.05
N GLU A 234 10.23 -17.28 -6.14
CA GLU A 234 9.14 -17.46 -7.07
C GLU A 234 8.56 -18.86 -6.95
N LEU A 235 7.24 -18.95 -6.78
CA LEU A 235 6.49 -20.20 -6.72
C LEU A 235 5.37 -20.17 -7.77
N THR A 236 4.97 -21.36 -8.24
CA THR A 236 3.67 -21.48 -8.91
C THR A 236 2.53 -21.18 -7.92
N TRP A 237 1.33 -20.90 -8.44
CA TRP A 237 0.16 -20.64 -7.59
C TRP A 237 -0.15 -21.81 -6.63
N ASP A 238 0.21 -23.05 -7.00
CA ASP A 238 0.04 -24.28 -6.20
C ASP A 238 1.32 -24.65 -5.39
N LEU A 239 2.16 -23.64 -5.13
CA LEU A 239 3.32 -23.65 -4.23
C LEU A 239 4.52 -24.49 -4.67
N LYS A 240 4.70 -24.76 -5.95
CA LYS A 240 5.93 -25.41 -6.44
C LYS A 240 7.00 -24.36 -6.69
N ALA A 241 8.21 -24.57 -6.15
CA ALA A 241 9.33 -23.66 -6.36
C ALA A 241 9.74 -23.60 -7.84
N ILE A 242 9.98 -22.41 -8.34
CA ILE A 242 10.42 -22.11 -9.70
C ILE A 242 11.85 -21.57 -9.66
N ASP A 243 12.06 -20.43 -8.97
CA ASP A 243 13.33 -19.71 -8.95
C ASP A 243 13.49 -18.89 -7.66
N SER A 244 14.70 -18.36 -7.46
CA SER A 244 15.00 -17.37 -6.42
C SER A 244 15.82 -16.24 -7.04
N HIS A 245 15.24 -15.04 -7.05
CA HIS A 245 15.82 -13.86 -7.66
C HIS A 245 16.67 -13.09 -6.64
N GLY A 246 17.97 -13.08 -6.84
CA GLY A 246 18.90 -12.30 -6.03
C GLY A 246 19.05 -10.87 -6.55
N PHE A 247 18.92 -9.88 -5.68
CA PHE A 247 19.08 -8.47 -6.01
C PHE A 247 20.16 -7.83 -5.15
N PRO A 248 21.42 -7.79 -5.60
CA PRO A 248 22.52 -7.21 -4.82
C PRO A 248 22.25 -5.76 -4.39
N ASP A 249 21.52 -5.01 -5.20
CA ASP A 249 21.21 -3.59 -4.98
C ASP A 249 20.06 -3.34 -4.00
N LEU A 250 19.17 -4.32 -3.78
CA LEU A 250 18.07 -4.20 -2.83
C LEU A 250 18.52 -4.38 -1.37
N GLY A 251 19.70 -4.98 -1.16
CA GLY A 251 20.14 -5.45 0.14
C GLY A 251 19.19 -6.52 0.66
N ARG A 252 18.18 -6.14 1.46
CA ARG A 252 17.15 -7.05 1.95
C ARG A 252 15.82 -6.73 1.28
N ALA A 253 15.24 -7.68 0.54
CA ALA A 253 13.87 -7.60 0.08
C ALA A 253 12.93 -7.84 1.28
N PHE A 254 12.35 -6.76 1.80
CA PHE A 254 11.55 -6.79 3.03
C PHE A 254 10.07 -7.04 2.73
N SER A 255 9.52 -6.40 1.72
CA SER A 255 8.15 -6.61 1.27
C SER A 255 8.02 -6.48 -0.24
N ILE A 256 7.04 -7.17 -0.82
CA ILE A 256 6.80 -7.20 -2.26
C ILE A 256 5.32 -7.13 -2.58
N THR A 257 4.98 -6.42 -3.65
CA THR A 257 3.65 -6.42 -4.25
C THR A 257 3.72 -6.30 -5.77
N TYR A 258 2.65 -6.65 -6.45
CA TYR A 258 2.52 -6.54 -7.90
C TYR A 258 1.26 -5.77 -8.29
N ALA A 259 1.39 -4.86 -9.24
CA ALA A 259 0.26 -4.18 -9.87
C ALA A 259 0.65 -3.69 -11.26
N ASN A 260 -0.22 -3.93 -12.26
CA ASN A 260 -0.08 -3.39 -13.63
C ASN A 260 1.32 -3.54 -14.24
N GLY A 261 1.81 -4.77 -14.34
CA GLY A 261 3.07 -5.09 -15.01
C GLY A 261 4.32 -4.67 -14.22
N GLN A 262 4.19 -4.25 -12.96
CA GLN A 262 5.33 -3.82 -12.15
C GLN A 262 5.29 -4.44 -10.76
N TYR A 263 6.47 -4.79 -10.26
CA TYR A 263 6.65 -5.14 -8.85
C TYR A 263 7.16 -3.92 -8.07
N PHE A 264 6.70 -3.81 -6.84
CA PHE A 264 7.18 -2.84 -5.86
C PHE A 264 7.74 -3.60 -4.67
N VAL A 265 8.96 -3.23 -4.27
CA VAL A 265 9.68 -3.91 -3.18
C VAL A 265 10.13 -2.86 -2.17
N ILE A 266 9.81 -3.05 -0.91
CA ILE A 266 10.50 -2.32 0.17
C ILE A 266 11.75 -3.10 0.51
N GLY A 267 12.89 -2.41 0.45
CA GLY A 267 14.20 -2.95 0.80
C GLY A 267 14.96 -2.06 1.76
N LYS A 268 15.99 -2.63 2.36
CA LYS A 268 17.01 -1.92 3.12
C LYS A 268 18.36 -2.26 2.51
N GLY A 269 18.84 -1.42 1.62
CA GLY A 269 20.02 -1.70 0.81
C GLY A 269 21.28 -1.04 1.32
N PRO A 270 22.45 -1.61 0.97
CA PRO A 270 23.74 -1.04 1.31
C PRO A 270 24.00 0.31 0.64
N ARG A 271 23.26 0.67 -0.40
CA ARG A 271 23.43 1.94 -1.14
C ARG A 271 23.00 3.16 -0.32
N ASP A 272 21.99 3.03 0.55
CA ASP A 272 21.36 4.16 1.24
C ASP A 272 21.60 4.12 2.76
N GLY A 273 22.63 3.43 3.24
CA GLY A 273 22.97 3.37 4.66
C GLY A 273 21.85 2.80 5.54
N ASP A 274 21.25 1.69 5.13
CA ASP A 274 20.06 1.05 5.76
C ASP A 274 18.76 1.88 5.69
N ALA A 275 18.70 2.86 4.83
CA ALA A 275 17.47 3.61 4.59
C ALA A 275 16.38 2.71 3.99
N THR A 276 15.14 2.94 4.39
CA THR A 276 13.99 2.30 3.77
C THR A 276 13.80 2.82 2.36
N THR A 277 13.89 1.95 1.37
CA THR A 277 13.84 2.29 -0.05
C THR A 277 12.70 1.53 -0.72
N LEU A 278 11.90 2.23 -1.51
CA LEU A 278 10.90 1.65 -2.40
C LEU A 278 11.56 1.45 -3.77
N PHE A 279 11.69 0.20 -4.17
CA PHE A 279 12.17 -0.20 -5.50
C PHE A 279 11.01 -0.51 -6.40
N ARG A 280 11.10 -0.11 -7.67
CA ARG A 280 10.18 -0.47 -8.73
C ARG A 280 10.90 -1.33 -9.76
N LEU A 281 10.36 -2.52 -9.98
CA LEU A 281 10.85 -3.50 -10.94
C LEU A 281 9.83 -3.66 -12.07
N ASN A 282 10.29 -3.98 -13.28
CA ASN A 282 9.41 -4.34 -14.38
C ASN A 282 8.86 -5.78 -14.25
N SER A 283 8.06 -6.22 -15.20
CA SER A 283 7.49 -7.60 -15.23
C SER A 283 8.56 -8.70 -15.25
N ASP A 284 9.76 -8.40 -15.73
CA ASP A 284 10.89 -9.34 -15.81
C ASP A 284 11.79 -9.24 -14.56
N MET A 285 11.32 -8.66 -13.47
CA MET A 285 12.03 -8.46 -12.21
C MET A 285 13.30 -7.59 -12.34
N GLN A 286 13.43 -6.78 -13.39
CA GLN A 286 14.56 -5.88 -13.57
C GLN A 286 14.27 -4.53 -12.92
N MET A 287 15.24 -3.97 -12.22
CA MET A 287 15.09 -2.67 -11.55
C MET A 287 14.93 -1.54 -12.56
N GLU A 288 13.83 -0.80 -12.45
CA GLU A 288 13.55 0.40 -13.23
C GLU A 288 13.93 1.69 -12.49
N ASP A 289 13.62 1.74 -11.18
CA ASP A 289 13.82 2.93 -10.36
C ASP A 289 13.82 2.60 -8.87
N HIS A 290 14.29 3.55 -8.03
CA HIS A 290 14.27 3.42 -6.57
C HIS A 290 14.11 4.78 -5.89
N PHE A 291 13.43 4.79 -4.72
CA PHE A 291 13.06 5.99 -4.01
C PHE A 291 13.33 5.83 -2.51
N ASN A 292 14.17 6.71 -1.92
CA ASN A 292 14.35 6.73 -0.47
C ASN A 292 13.08 7.28 0.20
N VAL A 293 12.37 6.44 0.91
CA VAL A 293 11.09 6.74 1.56
C VAL A 293 11.19 6.83 3.09
N SER A 294 12.37 6.65 3.67
CA SER A 294 12.61 6.60 5.12
C SER A 294 11.98 7.76 5.88
N LYS A 295 12.10 8.98 5.34
CA LYS A 295 11.62 10.20 5.99
C LYS A 295 10.09 10.30 6.14
N TRP A 296 9.36 9.46 5.41
CA TRP A 296 7.89 9.46 5.41
C TRP A 296 7.28 8.47 6.40
N TYR A 297 8.10 7.57 6.94
CA TYR A 297 7.64 6.73 8.06
C TYR A 297 7.63 7.54 9.34
N PRO A 298 6.56 7.45 10.14
CA PRO A 298 6.53 8.11 11.44
C PRO A 298 7.70 7.65 12.33
N ALA A 299 8.19 8.53 13.19
CA ALA A 299 9.32 8.20 14.06
C ALA A 299 9.04 6.95 14.91
N GLY A 300 9.96 6.00 14.88
CA GLY A 300 9.85 4.72 15.58
C GLY A 300 9.00 3.66 14.88
N TYR A 301 8.51 3.94 13.66
CA TYR A 301 7.81 2.96 12.85
C TYR A 301 8.75 2.28 11.85
N SER A 302 8.53 1.01 11.62
CA SER A 302 9.22 0.20 10.61
C SER A 302 8.22 -0.31 9.58
N PRO A 303 8.65 -0.50 8.31
CA PRO A 303 7.81 -1.10 7.30
C PRO A 303 7.48 -2.55 7.66
N GLN A 304 6.30 -2.98 7.26
CA GLN A 304 5.82 -4.35 7.21
C GLN A 304 5.41 -4.68 5.78
N GLY A 305 4.29 -5.37 5.56
CA GLY A 305 3.80 -5.70 4.24
C GLY A 305 3.38 -4.51 3.38
N ILE A 306 3.24 -4.74 2.10
CA ILE A 306 2.83 -3.74 1.13
C ILE A 306 1.77 -4.27 0.17
N ALA A 307 0.96 -3.35 -0.38
CA ALA A 307 0.09 -3.61 -1.52
C ALA A 307 0.17 -2.47 -2.52
N ALA A 308 -0.27 -2.71 -3.74
CA ALA A 308 -0.35 -1.65 -4.75
C ALA A 308 -1.63 -1.79 -5.58
N ASP A 309 -2.09 -0.66 -6.11
CA ASP A 309 -3.11 -0.58 -7.16
C ASP A 309 -2.57 0.21 -8.36
N ASP A 310 -3.45 0.64 -9.24
CA ASP A 310 -3.09 1.35 -10.46
C ASP A 310 -2.39 2.69 -10.21
N HIS A 311 -2.54 3.27 -9.02
CA HIS A 311 -2.12 4.62 -8.71
C HIS A 311 -1.13 4.71 -7.55
N PHE A 312 -1.26 3.83 -6.56
CA PHE A 312 -0.55 3.95 -5.28
C PHE A 312 0.10 2.65 -4.82
N VAL A 313 1.08 2.83 -3.95
CA VAL A 313 1.71 1.78 -3.15
C VAL A 313 1.41 2.07 -1.68
N TYR A 314 0.88 1.09 -0.98
CA TYR A 314 0.43 1.15 0.40
C TYR A 314 1.35 0.32 1.27
N CYS A 315 1.97 0.92 2.28
CA CYS A 315 2.95 0.26 3.13
C CYS A 315 2.46 0.24 4.57
N ILE A 316 2.25 -0.93 5.13
CA ILE A 316 1.99 -1.07 6.57
C ILE A 316 3.24 -0.59 7.32
N ALA A 317 3.03 0.19 8.36
CA ALA A 317 4.04 0.67 9.26
C ALA A 317 3.64 0.35 10.70
N ALA A 318 4.49 -0.39 11.41
CA ALA A 318 4.30 -0.80 12.78
C ALA A 318 5.36 -0.18 13.70
N ASN A 319 4.94 0.23 14.90
CA ASN A 319 5.87 0.71 15.92
C ASN A 319 6.19 -0.41 16.91
N PHE A 320 7.39 -0.93 16.83
CA PHE A 320 7.85 -2.05 17.67
C PHE A 320 8.31 -1.61 19.08
N SER A 321 8.47 -0.31 19.32
CA SER A 321 8.86 0.18 20.64
C SER A 321 7.78 -0.15 21.69
N HIS A 322 8.13 -0.96 22.69
CA HIS A 322 7.23 -1.35 23.77
C HIS A 322 5.89 -1.93 23.33
N HIS A 323 5.85 -2.68 22.23
CA HIS A 323 4.62 -3.25 21.67
C HIS A 323 3.56 -2.20 21.30
N GLN A 324 3.98 -1.04 20.79
CA GLN A 324 3.08 0.05 20.43
C GLN A 324 2.15 -0.28 19.23
N TRP A 325 2.42 -1.35 18.43
CA TRP A 325 1.47 -1.81 17.41
C TRP A 325 0.07 -2.06 17.96
N LYS A 326 -0.05 -2.44 19.25
CA LYS A 326 -1.36 -2.60 19.91
C LYS A 326 -2.16 -1.31 19.99
N LYS A 327 -1.54 -0.16 19.83
CA LYS A 327 -2.17 1.15 19.97
C LYS A 327 -2.38 1.89 18.67
N SER A 328 -1.44 1.79 17.73
CA SER A 328 -1.58 2.44 16.44
C SER A 328 -0.65 1.83 15.41
N GLN A 329 -1.22 1.29 14.37
CA GLN A 329 -0.51 0.95 13.16
C GLN A 329 -0.92 1.95 12.07
N LYS A 330 -0.07 2.15 11.11
CA LYS A 330 -0.28 3.10 10.03
C LYS A 330 -0.16 2.40 8.69
N VAL A 331 -0.75 2.99 7.68
CA VAL A 331 -0.46 2.70 6.28
C VAL A 331 0.09 3.98 5.67
N VAL A 332 1.34 3.94 5.25
CA VAL A 332 2.01 5.04 4.53
C VAL A 332 1.77 4.81 3.05
N VAL A 333 1.31 5.84 2.36
CA VAL A 333 0.89 5.76 0.96
C VAL A 333 1.85 6.56 0.09
N PHE A 334 2.29 5.94 -0.99
CA PHE A 334 3.14 6.55 -2.01
C PHE A 334 2.47 6.45 -3.37
N THR A 335 2.74 7.39 -4.26
CA THR A 335 2.51 7.16 -5.69
C THR A 335 3.46 6.08 -6.19
N ARG A 336 3.17 5.47 -7.33
CA ARG A 336 4.05 4.49 -7.99
C ARG A 336 5.45 5.03 -8.34
N ASN A 337 5.65 6.34 -8.26
CA ASN A 337 6.95 7.03 -8.42
C ASN A 337 7.57 7.47 -7.08
N GLY A 338 7.18 6.87 -5.97
CA GLY A 338 7.77 7.09 -4.65
C GLY A 338 7.46 8.45 -4.01
N LEU A 339 6.52 9.23 -4.55
CA LEU A 339 6.08 10.48 -3.92
C LEU A 339 5.11 10.17 -2.79
N TYR A 340 5.33 10.78 -1.64
CA TYR A 340 4.43 10.64 -0.49
C TYR A 340 3.03 11.18 -0.81
N ALA A 341 2.02 10.39 -0.60
CA ALA A 341 0.62 10.72 -0.85
C ALA A 341 -0.20 10.90 0.45
N GLY A 342 0.18 10.22 1.54
CA GLY A 342 -0.53 10.35 2.80
C GLY A 342 -0.19 9.24 3.80
N THR A 343 -0.79 9.32 4.99
CA THR A 343 -0.67 8.28 6.02
C THR A 343 -2.05 8.05 6.62
N TRP A 344 -2.45 6.80 6.75
CA TRP A 344 -3.73 6.39 7.32
C TRP A 344 -3.55 5.65 8.63
N SER A 345 -4.51 5.79 9.53
CA SER A 345 -4.59 4.96 10.72
C SER A 345 -5.23 3.62 10.36
N LEU A 346 -4.67 2.55 10.93
CA LEU A 346 -5.20 1.20 10.82
C LEU A 346 -5.81 0.82 12.18
N ASP A 347 -7.05 0.31 12.19
CA ASP A 347 -7.80 -0.01 13.41
C ASP A 347 -7.56 -1.45 13.93
N ILE A 348 -6.55 -2.11 13.42
CA ILE A 348 -6.15 -3.45 13.85
C ILE A 348 -5.24 -3.32 15.08
N THR A 349 -5.59 -4.03 16.17
CA THR A 349 -4.84 -4.01 17.44
C THR A 349 -3.85 -5.15 17.59
N LYS A 350 -3.79 -6.05 16.61
CA LYS A 350 -2.79 -7.11 16.45
C LYS A 350 -1.69 -6.63 15.52
N GLU A 351 -0.54 -7.24 15.56
CA GLU A 351 0.54 -6.95 14.62
C GLU A 351 0.10 -7.29 13.19
N ALA A 352 -0.06 -6.25 12.35
CA ALA A 352 -0.38 -6.42 10.95
C ALA A 352 0.92 -6.74 10.20
N GLU A 353 0.93 -7.85 9.51
CA GLU A 353 2.14 -8.37 8.87
C GLU A 353 2.17 -8.06 7.38
N ASP A 354 1.09 -8.36 6.67
CA ASP A 354 1.05 -8.13 5.23
C ASP A 354 -0.34 -7.69 4.77
N MET A 355 -0.38 -7.12 3.57
CA MET A 355 -1.61 -6.68 2.94
C MET A 355 -1.63 -6.98 1.44
N SER A 356 -2.82 -7.21 0.92
CA SER A 356 -3.07 -7.35 -0.51
C SER A 356 -4.34 -6.61 -0.91
N ILE A 357 -4.40 -6.16 -2.17
CA ILE A 357 -5.56 -5.50 -2.76
C ILE A 357 -6.13 -6.41 -3.85
N LEU A 358 -7.45 -6.62 -3.80
CA LEU A 358 -8.19 -7.37 -4.79
C LEU A 358 -9.47 -6.64 -5.14
N GLY A 359 -9.48 -5.98 -6.28
CA GLY A 359 -10.54 -5.04 -6.65
C GLY A 359 -10.58 -3.85 -5.69
N ASN A 360 -11.70 -3.67 -4.99
CA ASN A 360 -11.87 -2.60 -3.99
C ASN A 360 -11.59 -3.06 -2.56
N ASP A 361 -11.37 -4.35 -2.36
CA ASP A 361 -11.12 -4.93 -1.04
C ASP A 361 -9.64 -4.95 -0.71
N VAL A 362 -9.34 -4.66 0.54
CA VAL A 362 -8.00 -4.78 1.12
C VAL A 362 -8.02 -5.93 2.12
N TYR A 363 -7.10 -6.84 1.99
CA TYR A 363 -6.92 -7.96 2.89
C TYR A 363 -5.66 -7.76 3.71
N ILE A 364 -5.75 -7.89 5.03
CA ILE A 364 -4.64 -7.72 5.96
C ILE A 364 -4.57 -8.96 6.84
N THR A 365 -3.40 -9.54 6.94
CA THR A 365 -3.12 -10.62 7.90
C THR A 365 -2.41 -10.08 9.13
N THR A 366 -2.66 -10.73 10.24
CA THR A 366 -2.02 -10.40 11.51
C THR A 366 -1.41 -11.62 12.16
N ASN A 367 -0.32 -11.40 12.88
CA ASN A 367 0.33 -12.38 13.72
C ASN A 367 -0.26 -12.38 15.14
N ASP A 368 -0.61 -13.55 15.64
CA ASP A 368 -1.14 -13.76 17.00
C ASP A 368 -0.41 -14.90 17.72
N LYS A 369 0.89 -15.11 17.45
CA LYS A 369 1.72 -16.19 18.05
C LYS A 369 1.16 -17.62 17.96
N THR A 370 -0.15 -17.80 17.88
CA THR A 370 -0.85 -19.09 17.83
C THR A 370 -1.83 -19.18 16.66
N ALA A 371 -2.01 -18.09 15.93
CA ALA A 371 -2.98 -18.00 14.84
C ALA A 371 -2.65 -16.86 13.89
N THR A 372 -3.07 -17.02 12.64
CA THR A 372 -3.17 -15.95 11.65
C THR A 372 -4.61 -15.48 11.59
N THR A 373 -4.83 -14.18 11.72
CA THR A 373 -6.15 -13.60 11.51
C THR A 373 -6.15 -12.82 10.20
N LEU A 374 -7.10 -13.14 9.33
CA LEU A 374 -7.37 -12.41 8.11
C LEU A 374 -8.45 -11.37 8.37
N TYR A 375 -8.16 -10.13 8.03
CA TYR A 375 -9.11 -9.02 8.01
C TYR A 375 -9.42 -8.63 6.57
N GLN A 376 -10.68 -8.29 6.32
CA GLN A 376 -11.12 -7.57 5.13
C GLN A 376 -11.34 -6.12 5.52
N SER A 377 -10.75 -5.23 4.73
CA SER A 377 -10.73 -3.80 4.97
C SER A 377 -11.18 -3.05 3.73
N VAL A 378 -11.55 -1.79 3.89
CA VAL A 378 -11.89 -0.91 2.78
C VAL A 378 -11.00 0.32 2.83
N LEU A 379 -10.39 0.66 1.71
CA LEU A 379 -9.61 1.89 1.61
C LEU A 379 -10.51 3.10 1.89
N PRO A 380 -10.01 4.14 2.55
CA PRO A 380 -10.74 5.37 2.78
C PRO A 380 -10.89 6.13 1.46
N SER A 381 -11.79 5.70 0.60
CA SER A 381 -12.02 6.30 -0.71
C SER A 381 -13.50 6.66 -0.91
N VAL A 382 -13.72 7.70 -1.71
CA VAL A 382 -15.03 8.10 -2.22
C VAL A 382 -14.96 8.05 -3.73
N LYS A 383 -15.93 7.38 -4.36
CA LYS A 383 -16.07 7.36 -5.81
C LYS A 383 -17.08 8.40 -6.25
N LEU A 384 -16.69 9.28 -7.15
CA LEU A 384 -17.53 10.30 -7.75
C LEU A 384 -17.79 9.95 -9.21
N TYR A 385 -19.06 9.83 -9.56
CA TYR A 385 -19.54 9.46 -10.88
C TYR A 385 -19.92 10.71 -11.66
N ALA A 386 -19.40 10.85 -12.88
CA ALA A 386 -19.79 11.92 -13.79
C ALA A 386 -21.29 11.84 -14.10
N GLN A 387 -21.98 12.97 -13.98
CA GLN A 387 -23.38 13.13 -14.36
C GLN A 387 -23.48 13.77 -15.73
N TRP A 388 -24.33 13.24 -16.59
CA TRP A 388 -24.47 13.65 -17.97
C TRP A 388 -25.90 14.04 -18.29
N VAL A 389 -26.06 15.15 -19.00
CA VAL A 389 -27.34 15.59 -19.56
C VAL A 389 -27.23 15.66 -21.08
N PRO A 390 -28.27 15.34 -21.86
CA PRO A 390 -28.24 15.48 -23.31
C PRO A 390 -27.77 16.87 -23.72
N ALA A 391 -26.83 16.96 -24.66
CA ALA A 391 -26.41 18.24 -25.23
C ALA A 391 -27.61 18.85 -25.99
N ARG A 392 -27.86 20.11 -25.79
CA ARG A 392 -28.91 20.87 -26.49
C ARG A 392 -28.43 21.27 -27.86
#